data_84007ae511153e12f223420ef2b94747
#
_entry.id   84007ae511153e12f223420ef2b94747
#
_cell.length_a   1.000
_cell.length_b   1.000
_cell.length_c   1.000
_cell.angle_alpha   90.00
_cell.angle_beta   90.00
_cell.angle_gamma   90.00
#
_symmetry.space_group_name_H-M   'P 1'
#
loop_
_entity.id
_entity.type
_entity.pdbx_description
1 polymer ?
#
loop_
_entity_poly.entity_id
_entity_poly.type
_entity_poly.pdbx_seq_one_letter_code
_entity_poly.pdbx_strand_id
1 'polypeptide(L)'
;TQDTRGKIEGINSMMPLIAILAVFGGFMAFNLDQSESWTSIFLIIGGIVVLVGFLGFFLIEDHISVNKETQNSWLENVIYSFRPSVIKENILLYVVSISFAVFCISIQVFMPYLILYYEKTLGMTDYVLIMAPAVILAAVITAFYGKVYDMLGFQKSVIPSVLILMLGYVFLYFTTDKTPVFIGSLLMMS
;
A
#
# COMPACT_ATOMS: atom_id res chain seq x y z
N THR A 1 -23.01 1.84 -6.72
CA THR A 1 -23.78 0.75 -6.11
C THR A 1 -22.88 -0.04 -5.17
N GLN A 2 -23.42 -0.58 -4.06
CA GLN A 2 -22.62 -1.32 -3.06
C GLN A 2 -21.92 -2.55 -3.70
N ASP A 3 -22.50 -3.14 -4.71
CA ASP A 3 -21.97 -4.36 -5.39
C ASP A 3 -20.67 -4.15 -6.19
N THR A 4 -20.28 -2.92 -6.46
CA THR A 4 -19.05 -2.61 -7.21
C THR A 4 -17.93 -2.09 -6.33
N ARG A 5 -18.19 -1.86 -5.04
CA ARG A 5 -17.25 -1.22 -4.12
C ARG A 5 -16.00 -2.06 -3.89
N GLY A 6 -16.15 -3.35 -3.63
CA GLY A 6 -15.01 -4.24 -3.43
C GLY A 6 -14.18 -4.45 -4.69
N LYS A 7 -14.82 -4.43 -5.89
CA LYS A 7 -14.05 -4.49 -7.15
C LYS A 7 -13.19 -3.25 -7.35
N ILE A 8 -13.74 -2.06 -7.06
CA ILE A 8 -13.01 -0.79 -7.17
C ILE A 8 -11.88 -0.75 -6.15
N GLU A 9 -12.15 -1.15 -4.91
CA GLU A 9 -11.16 -1.22 -3.83
C GLU A 9 -10.05 -2.24 -4.15
N GLY A 10 -10.40 -3.40 -4.72
CA GLY A 10 -9.44 -4.39 -5.19
C GLY A 10 -8.51 -3.83 -6.28
N ILE A 11 -9.04 -3.08 -7.25
CA ILE A 11 -8.24 -2.42 -8.28
C ILE A 11 -7.35 -1.34 -7.66
N ASN A 12 -7.88 -0.51 -6.75
CA ASN A 12 -7.10 0.51 -6.05
C ASN A 12 -5.95 -0.10 -5.25
N SER A 13 -6.17 -1.24 -4.61
CA SER A 13 -5.13 -1.95 -3.83
C SER A 13 -4.04 -2.57 -4.70
N MET A 14 -4.30 -2.85 -5.98
CA MET A 14 -3.29 -3.30 -6.92
C MET A 14 -2.34 -2.17 -7.38
N MET A 15 -2.82 -0.92 -7.41
CA MET A 15 -2.03 0.20 -7.94
C MET A 15 -0.70 0.42 -7.21
N PRO A 16 -0.63 0.42 -5.86
CA PRO A 16 0.65 0.49 -5.15
C PRO A 16 1.60 -0.66 -5.48
N LEU A 17 1.08 -1.88 -5.64
CA LEU A 17 1.89 -3.06 -5.97
C LEU A 17 2.49 -2.95 -7.38
N ILE A 18 1.72 -2.48 -8.35
CA ILE A 18 2.19 -2.19 -9.71
C ILE A 18 3.24 -1.08 -9.68
N ALA A 19 3.02 -0.02 -8.89
CA ALA A 19 3.99 1.06 -8.74
C ALA A 19 5.31 0.58 -8.13
N ILE A 20 5.26 -0.26 -7.09
CA ILE A 20 6.46 -0.88 -6.50
C ILE A 20 7.19 -1.71 -7.54
N LEU A 21 6.49 -2.54 -8.31
CA LEU A 21 7.08 -3.35 -9.36
C LEU A 21 7.75 -2.51 -10.45
N ALA A 22 7.10 -1.42 -10.89
CA ALA A 22 7.64 -0.50 -11.87
C ALA A 22 8.91 0.21 -11.36
N VAL A 23 8.92 0.61 -10.09
CA VAL A 23 10.08 1.24 -9.45
C VAL A 23 11.25 0.26 -9.34
N PHE A 24 11.01 -0.95 -8.84
CA PHE A 24 12.07 -1.96 -8.74
C PHE A 24 12.58 -2.40 -10.11
N GLY A 25 11.70 -2.61 -11.08
CA GLY A 25 12.10 -2.94 -12.46
C GLY A 25 12.90 -1.79 -13.10
N GLY A 26 12.51 -0.55 -12.85
CA GLY A 26 13.25 0.63 -13.28
C GLY A 26 14.64 0.72 -12.65
N PHE A 27 14.76 0.43 -11.35
CA PHE A 27 16.06 0.47 -10.66
C PHE A 27 17.07 -0.57 -11.20
N MET A 28 16.59 -1.72 -11.70
CA MET A 28 17.49 -2.71 -12.32
C MET A 28 18.22 -2.17 -13.56
N ALA A 29 17.69 -1.15 -14.22
CA ALA A 29 18.31 -0.53 -15.39
C ALA A 29 19.43 0.46 -15.04
N PHE A 30 19.58 0.80 -13.76
CA PHE A 30 20.53 1.80 -13.28
C PHE A 30 21.57 1.17 -12.34
N ASN A 31 22.79 1.66 -12.42
CA ASN A 31 23.84 1.31 -11.45
C ASN A 31 23.66 2.18 -10.21
N LEU A 32 23.10 1.62 -9.13
CA LEU A 32 22.77 2.34 -7.91
C LEU A 32 23.98 2.80 -7.08
N ASP A 33 25.17 2.30 -7.39
CA ASP A 33 26.44 2.72 -6.76
C ASP A 33 26.93 4.09 -7.28
N GLN A 34 26.38 4.57 -8.40
CA GLN A 34 26.76 5.84 -9.01
C GLN A 34 25.78 6.95 -8.63
N SER A 35 26.30 8.07 -8.13
CA SER A 35 25.50 9.25 -7.76
C SER A 35 24.71 9.83 -8.96
N GLU A 36 25.22 9.74 -10.17
CA GLU A 36 24.57 10.20 -11.40
C GLU A 36 23.30 9.41 -11.73
N SER A 37 23.28 8.10 -11.40
CA SER A 37 22.11 7.27 -11.57
C SER A 37 20.94 7.73 -10.69
N TRP A 38 21.21 8.14 -9.47
CA TRP A 38 20.18 8.68 -8.56
C TRP A 38 19.59 9.99 -9.08
N THR A 39 20.41 10.88 -9.63
CA THR A 39 19.93 12.13 -10.25
C THR A 39 18.98 11.82 -11.40
N SER A 40 19.34 10.87 -12.26
CA SER A 40 18.50 10.44 -13.39
C SER A 40 17.19 9.81 -12.95
N ILE A 41 17.22 8.95 -11.93
CA ILE A 41 16.04 8.32 -11.33
C ILE A 41 15.08 9.36 -10.79
N PHE A 42 15.57 10.30 -9.96
CA PHE A 42 14.73 11.35 -9.39
C PHE A 42 14.16 12.30 -10.45
N LEU A 43 14.93 12.59 -11.50
CA LEU A 43 14.47 13.42 -12.60
C LEU A 43 13.35 12.74 -13.39
N ILE A 44 13.48 11.44 -13.68
CA ILE A 44 12.44 10.64 -14.37
C ILE A 44 11.18 10.57 -13.52
N ILE A 45 11.29 10.19 -12.25
CA ILE A 45 10.13 10.09 -11.34
C ILE A 45 9.47 11.45 -11.18
N GLY A 46 10.25 12.51 -10.91
CA GLY A 46 9.74 13.87 -10.80
C GLY A 46 9.05 14.35 -12.07
N GLY A 47 9.63 14.07 -13.23
CA GLY A 47 9.05 14.39 -14.54
C GLY A 47 7.70 13.69 -14.75
N ILE A 48 7.59 12.40 -14.43
CA ILE A 48 6.33 11.66 -14.52
C ILE A 48 5.27 12.27 -13.57
N VAL A 49 5.64 12.58 -12.33
CA VAL A 49 4.73 13.17 -11.34
C VAL A 49 4.20 14.53 -11.82
N VAL A 50 5.08 15.39 -12.33
CA VAL A 50 4.69 16.70 -12.89
C VAL A 50 3.76 16.53 -14.09
N LEU A 51 4.08 15.60 -15.01
CA LEU A 51 3.27 15.34 -16.19
C LEU A 51 1.88 14.83 -15.81
N VAL A 52 1.79 13.85 -14.89
CA VAL A 52 0.51 13.30 -14.41
C VAL A 52 -0.27 14.36 -13.65
N GLY A 53 0.38 15.18 -12.81
CA GLY A 53 -0.27 16.29 -12.12
C GLY A 53 -0.84 17.33 -13.08
N PHE A 54 -0.10 17.68 -14.13
CA PHE A 54 -0.56 18.58 -15.17
C PHE A 54 -1.74 18.00 -15.94
N LEU A 55 -1.68 16.73 -16.35
CA LEU A 55 -2.81 16.06 -17.01
C LEU A 55 -4.03 15.99 -16.08
N GLY A 56 -3.83 15.69 -14.79
CA GLY A 56 -4.91 15.66 -13.80
C GLY A 56 -5.61 16.99 -13.67
N PHE A 57 -4.88 18.10 -13.72
CA PHE A 57 -5.45 19.44 -13.65
C PHE A 57 -6.43 19.72 -14.81
N PHE A 58 -6.17 19.17 -16.00
CA PHE A 58 -7.04 19.36 -17.17
C PHE A 58 -8.14 18.32 -17.32
N LEU A 59 -7.91 17.09 -16.83
CA LEU A 59 -8.83 15.98 -17.04
C LEU A 59 -9.84 15.79 -15.91
N ILE A 60 -9.53 16.28 -14.69
CA ILE A 60 -10.41 16.14 -13.55
C ILE A 60 -11.37 17.33 -13.51
N GLU A 61 -12.59 17.11 -13.96
CA GLU A 61 -13.71 18.03 -13.74
C GLU A 61 -14.27 17.77 -12.34
N ASP A 62 -14.09 18.75 -11.47
CA ASP A 62 -14.61 18.69 -10.11
C ASP A 62 -16.10 19.04 -10.10
N HIS A 63 -16.96 18.05 -10.22
CA HIS A 63 -18.39 18.19 -9.99
C HIS A 63 -18.70 18.20 -8.48
N ILE A 64 -17.98 19.03 -7.72
CA ILE A 64 -18.34 19.27 -6.32
C ILE A 64 -19.60 20.14 -6.34
N SER A 65 -20.76 19.52 -6.18
CA SER A 65 -21.95 20.22 -5.68
C SER A 65 -21.66 20.61 -4.22
N VAL A 66 -20.97 21.74 -4.04
CA VAL A 66 -20.78 22.33 -2.73
C VAL A 66 -22.17 22.77 -2.26
N ASN A 67 -22.79 21.95 -1.41
CA ASN A 67 -23.95 22.39 -0.66
C ASN A 67 -23.47 23.54 0.25
N LYS A 68 -23.82 24.77 -0.11
CA LYS A 68 -23.38 26.01 0.55
C LYS A 68 -23.90 26.19 1.98
N GLU A 69 -24.49 25.14 2.58
CA GLU A 69 -25.16 25.28 3.89
C GLU A 69 -24.23 25.16 5.10
N THR A 70 -22.96 24.85 4.96
CA THR A 70 -22.02 24.84 6.10
C THR A 70 -20.74 25.57 5.74
N GLN A 71 -20.77 26.91 5.80
CA GLN A 71 -19.58 27.76 5.79
C GLN A 71 -18.83 27.71 7.13
N ASN A 72 -18.62 26.52 7.69
CA ASN A 72 -17.66 26.39 8.78
C ASN A 72 -16.26 26.38 8.18
N SER A 73 -15.39 27.20 8.76
CA SER A 73 -13.97 27.20 8.36
C SER A 73 -13.43 25.78 8.38
N TRP A 74 -12.61 25.40 7.37
CA TRP A 74 -11.95 24.08 7.32
C TRP A 74 -11.31 23.73 8.68
N LEU A 75 -10.67 24.67 9.35
CA LEU A 75 -10.08 24.50 10.67
C LEU A 75 -11.12 24.17 11.76
N GLU A 76 -12.30 24.76 11.72
CA GLU A 76 -13.38 24.44 12.67
C GLU A 76 -13.86 23.01 12.50
N ASN A 77 -14.00 22.52 11.29
CA ASN A 77 -14.38 21.13 11.02
C ASN A 77 -13.33 20.14 11.51
N VAL A 78 -12.04 20.44 11.32
CA VAL A 78 -10.95 19.63 11.85
C VAL A 78 -10.97 19.63 13.38
N ILE A 79 -11.04 20.80 14.02
CA ILE A 79 -11.08 20.92 15.49
C ILE A 79 -12.34 20.24 16.06
N TYR A 80 -13.48 20.36 15.39
CA TYR A 80 -14.71 19.69 15.78
C TYR A 80 -14.54 18.18 15.87
N SER A 81 -13.87 17.56 14.91
CA SER A 81 -13.61 16.12 14.90
C SER A 81 -12.76 15.66 16.11
N PHE A 82 -11.89 16.51 16.67
CA PHE A 82 -11.10 16.18 17.85
C PHE A 82 -11.76 16.51 19.21
N ARG A 83 -13.00 16.98 19.20
CA ARG A 83 -13.73 17.23 20.47
C ARG A 83 -14.00 15.92 21.22
N PRO A 84 -13.76 15.86 22.54
CA PRO A 84 -13.99 14.65 23.33
C PRO A 84 -15.42 14.12 23.28
N SER A 85 -16.42 14.98 23.10
CA SER A 85 -17.83 14.59 22.92
C SER A 85 -18.03 13.79 21.64
N VAL A 86 -17.48 14.26 20.49
CA VAL A 86 -17.58 13.62 19.18
C VAL A 86 -16.83 12.28 19.17
N ILE A 87 -15.67 12.23 19.84
CA ILE A 87 -14.90 10.98 19.99
C ILE A 87 -15.70 9.95 20.79
N LYS A 88 -16.35 10.36 21.90
CA LYS A 88 -17.16 9.44 22.72
C LYS A 88 -18.39 8.91 21.99
N GLU A 89 -19.03 9.74 21.19
CA GLU A 89 -20.20 9.33 20.39
C GLU A 89 -19.82 8.38 19.26
N ASN A 90 -18.60 8.50 18.72
CA ASN A 90 -18.14 7.74 17.57
C ASN A 90 -16.87 6.90 17.87
N ILE A 91 -16.77 6.38 19.10
CA ILE A 91 -15.55 5.70 19.58
C ILE A 91 -15.07 4.58 18.65
N LEU A 92 -15.99 3.84 18.05
CA LEU A 92 -15.65 2.75 17.13
C LEU A 92 -14.91 3.27 15.88
N LEU A 93 -15.34 4.40 15.33
CA LEU A 93 -14.69 5.04 14.19
C LEU A 93 -13.24 5.41 14.51
N TYR A 94 -13.01 6.01 15.69
CA TYR A 94 -11.66 6.44 16.10
C TYR A 94 -10.76 5.24 16.40
N VAL A 95 -11.28 4.20 17.07
CA VAL A 95 -10.52 2.98 17.32
C VAL A 95 -10.09 2.32 16.02
N VAL A 96 -11.00 2.19 15.05
CA VAL A 96 -10.68 1.61 13.73
C VAL A 96 -9.66 2.48 12.99
N SER A 97 -9.83 3.80 13.00
CA SER A 97 -8.90 4.73 12.32
C SER A 97 -7.50 4.68 12.93
N ILE A 98 -7.38 4.66 14.27
CA ILE A 98 -6.10 4.56 14.95
C ILE A 98 -5.45 3.21 14.66
N SER A 99 -6.21 2.11 14.75
CA SER A 99 -5.70 0.77 14.44
C SER A 99 -5.17 0.68 13.01
N PHE A 100 -5.89 1.27 12.06
CA PHE A 100 -5.46 1.34 10.67
C PHE A 100 -4.21 2.21 10.50
N ALA A 101 -4.13 3.36 11.16
CA ALA A 101 -2.94 4.21 11.14
C ALA A 101 -1.70 3.49 11.69
N VAL A 102 -1.82 2.79 12.83
CA VAL A 102 -0.73 2.00 13.41
C VAL A 102 -0.30 0.88 12.46
N PHE A 103 -1.24 0.20 11.82
CA PHE A 103 -0.98 -0.82 10.82
C PHE A 103 -0.20 -0.26 9.61
N CYS A 104 -0.64 0.87 9.05
CA CYS A 104 0.04 1.53 7.94
C CYS A 104 1.46 1.98 8.30
N ILE A 105 1.66 2.56 9.49
CA ILE A 105 2.99 2.95 9.98
C ILE A 105 3.89 1.72 10.10
N SER A 106 3.38 0.61 10.64
CA SER A 106 4.11 -0.65 10.77
C SER A 106 4.64 -1.16 9.43
N ILE A 107 3.80 -1.16 8.40
CA ILE A 107 4.20 -1.56 7.04
C ILE A 107 5.27 -0.61 6.49
N GLN A 108 5.08 0.69 6.62
CA GLN A 108 6.02 1.69 6.10
C GLN A 108 7.41 1.63 6.77
N VAL A 109 7.44 1.30 8.05
CA VAL A 109 8.71 1.08 8.77
C VAL A 109 9.36 -0.23 8.31
N PHE A 110 8.58 -1.29 8.11
CA PHE A 110 9.12 -2.61 7.80
C PHE A 110 9.67 -2.72 6.37
N MET A 111 9.03 -2.09 5.39
CA MET A 111 9.39 -2.25 3.97
C MET A 111 10.86 -1.93 3.63
N PRO A 112 11.47 -0.83 4.06
CA PRO A 112 12.89 -0.59 3.83
C PRO A 112 13.80 -1.65 4.45
N TYR A 113 13.43 -2.14 5.65
CA TYR A 113 14.21 -3.17 6.34
C TYR A 113 14.10 -4.54 5.66
N LEU A 114 13.00 -4.84 4.99
CA LEU A 114 12.84 -6.08 4.22
C LEU A 114 13.86 -6.15 3.09
N ILE A 115 14.08 -5.06 2.37
CA ILE A 115 15.09 -4.98 1.31
C ILE A 115 16.49 -5.21 1.87
N LEU A 116 16.82 -4.53 2.98
CA LEU A 116 18.09 -4.71 3.68
C LEU A 116 18.27 -6.16 4.18
N TYR A 117 17.20 -6.78 4.64
CA TYR A 117 17.21 -8.19 5.07
C TYR A 117 17.58 -9.12 3.93
N TYR A 118 16.99 -8.95 2.75
CA TYR A 118 17.34 -9.76 1.56
C TYR A 118 18.79 -9.54 1.13
N GLU A 119 19.24 -8.30 1.06
CA GLU A 119 20.55 -7.94 0.56
C GLU A 119 21.65 -8.27 1.57
N LYS A 120 21.53 -7.83 2.82
CA LYS A 120 22.59 -7.91 3.83
C LYS A 120 22.56 -9.20 4.64
N THR A 121 21.37 -9.68 5.03
CA THR A 121 21.26 -10.87 5.90
C THR A 121 21.26 -12.17 5.09
N LEU A 122 20.49 -12.20 3.99
CA LEU A 122 20.41 -13.38 3.13
C LEU A 122 21.45 -13.40 1.99
N GLY A 123 22.18 -12.29 1.79
CA GLY A 123 23.20 -12.16 0.73
C GLY A 123 22.64 -12.32 -0.69
N MET A 124 21.34 -12.04 -0.87
CA MET A 124 20.66 -12.19 -2.16
C MET A 124 20.79 -10.90 -2.96
N THR A 125 21.78 -10.82 -3.83
CA THR A 125 21.94 -9.68 -4.76
C THR A 125 20.80 -9.60 -5.78
N ASP A 126 20.17 -10.74 -6.08
CA ASP A 126 19.09 -10.87 -7.06
C ASP A 126 17.69 -10.84 -6.39
N TYR A 127 17.55 -10.20 -5.24
CA TYR A 127 16.28 -10.17 -4.50
C TYR A 127 15.09 -9.67 -5.32
N VAL A 128 15.34 -8.79 -6.30
CA VAL A 128 14.31 -8.27 -7.21
C VAL A 128 13.67 -9.40 -8.05
N LEU A 129 14.46 -10.39 -8.48
CA LEU A 129 13.96 -11.55 -9.23
C LEU A 129 13.04 -12.45 -8.38
N ILE A 130 13.19 -12.40 -7.07
CA ILE A 130 12.31 -13.12 -6.13
C ILE A 130 11.10 -12.27 -5.80
N MET A 131 11.28 -10.98 -5.54
CA MET A 131 10.21 -10.07 -5.17
C MET A 131 9.25 -9.77 -6.32
N ALA A 132 9.75 -9.59 -7.56
CA ALA A 132 8.89 -9.22 -8.69
C ALA A 132 7.76 -10.24 -8.94
N PRO A 133 8.02 -11.55 -9.06
CA PRO A 133 6.94 -12.53 -9.20
C PRO A 133 6.07 -12.64 -7.95
N ALA A 134 6.61 -12.42 -6.73
CA ALA A 134 5.81 -12.39 -5.51
C ALA A 134 4.82 -11.22 -5.51
N VAL A 135 5.25 -10.02 -5.91
CA VAL A 135 4.38 -8.84 -6.05
C VAL A 135 3.30 -9.04 -7.11
N ILE A 136 3.65 -9.63 -8.27
CA ILE A 136 2.68 -9.92 -9.34
C ILE A 136 1.60 -10.88 -8.84
N LEU A 137 2.00 -11.98 -8.19
CA LEU A 137 1.07 -12.95 -7.63
C LEU A 137 0.23 -12.34 -6.50
N ALA A 138 0.84 -11.54 -5.63
CA ALA A 138 0.12 -10.81 -4.58
C ALA A 138 -0.94 -9.87 -5.16
N ALA A 139 -0.61 -9.12 -6.23
CA ALA A 139 -1.56 -8.27 -6.92
C ALA A 139 -2.77 -9.05 -7.46
N VAL A 140 -2.51 -10.22 -8.07
CA VAL A 140 -3.59 -11.10 -8.54
C VAL A 140 -4.45 -11.61 -7.38
N ILE A 141 -3.83 -12.09 -6.29
CA ILE A 141 -4.54 -12.56 -5.10
C ILE A 141 -5.39 -11.44 -4.50
N THR A 142 -4.83 -10.24 -4.35
CA THR A 142 -5.53 -9.05 -3.82
C THR A 142 -6.75 -8.69 -4.67
N ALA A 143 -6.65 -8.78 -6.01
CA ALA A 143 -7.78 -8.54 -6.90
C ALA A 143 -8.92 -9.55 -6.69
N PHE A 144 -8.58 -10.83 -6.49
CA PHE A 144 -9.57 -11.86 -6.16
C PHE A 144 -10.13 -11.69 -4.74
N TYR A 145 -9.30 -11.24 -3.81
CA TYR A 145 -9.70 -11.05 -2.42
C TYR A 145 -10.77 -9.97 -2.26
N GLY A 146 -10.80 -8.96 -3.13
CA GLY A 146 -11.88 -7.98 -3.18
C GLY A 146 -13.28 -8.61 -3.35
N LYS A 147 -13.39 -9.70 -4.14
CA LYS A 147 -14.65 -10.45 -4.26
C LYS A 147 -15.00 -11.23 -2.99
N VAL A 148 -14.00 -11.79 -2.33
CA VAL A 148 -14.17 -12.52 -1.05
C VAL A 148 -14.63 -11.53 0.03
N TYR A 149 -14.08 -10.34 0.04
CA TYR A 149 -14.49 -9.26 0.94
C TYR A 149 -15.97 -8.87 0.75
N ASP A 150 -16.43 -8.73 -0.49
CA ASP A 150 -17.84 -8.42 -0.80
C ASP A 150 -18.79 -9.52 -0.33
N MET A 151 -18.35 -10.78 -0.37
CA MET A 151 -19.16 -11.94 0.05
C MET A 151 -19.20 -12.15 1.57
N LEU A 152 -18.06 -11.99 2.24
CA LEU A 152 -17.89 -12.35 3.66
C LEU A 152 -18.07 -11.15 4.60
N GLY A 153 -17.89 -9.92 4.10
CA GLY A 153 -17.89 -8.68 4.86
C GLY A 153 -16.59 -8.45 5.64
N PHE A 154 -16.47 -7.24 6.21
CA PHE A 154 -15.23 -6.73 6.81
C PHE A 154 -14.64 -7.64 7.90
N GLN A 155 -15.45 -8.03 8.91
CA GLN A 155 -14.92 -8.76 10.06
C GLN A 155 -14.38 -10.14 9.71
N LYS A 156 -15.07 -10.87 8.81
CA LYS A 156 -14.67 -12.23 8.39
C LYS A 156 -13.49 -12.21 7.42
N SER A 157 -13.24 -11.10 6.75
CA SER A 157 -12.13 -10.97 5.80
C SER A 157 -10.85 -10.49 6.47
N VAL A 158 -10.91 -9.56 7.44
CA VAL A 158 -9.73 -9.00 8.09
C VAL A 158 -8.95 -10.02 8.92
N ILE A 159 -9.66 -10.91 9.64
CA ILE A 159 -9.00 -11.90 10.50
C ILE A 159 -8.09 -12.85 9.68
N PRO A 160 -8.56 -13.49 8.59
CA PRO A 160 -7.69 -14.31 7.77
C PRO A 160 -6.53 -13.53 7.14
N SER A 161 -6.74 -12.28 6.71
CA SER A 161 -5.66 -11.46 6.13
C SER A 161 -4.54 -11.20 7.13
N VAL A 162 -4.89 -10.85 8.37
CA VAL A 162 -3.90 -10.65 9.44
C VAL A 162 -3.15 -11.95 9.76
N LEU A 163 -3.85 -13.08 9.78
CA LEU A 163 -3.22 -14.39 10.00
C LEU A 163 -2.25 -14.76 8.87
N ILE A 164 -2.63 -14.51 7.61
CA ILE A 164 -1.76 -14.73 6.46
C ILE A 164 -0.51 -13.85 6.55
N LEU A 165 -0.67 -12.57 6.88
CA LEU A 165 0.43 -11.65 7.10
C LEU A 165 1.38 -12.15 8.20
N MET A 166 0.85 -12.58 9.34
CA MET A 166 1.65 -13.13 10.45
C MET A 166 2.41 -14.40 10.00
N LEU A 167 1.75 -15.27 9.25
CA LEU A 167 2.42 -16.46 8.68
C LEU A 167 3.54 -16.06 7.73
N GLY A 168 3.36 -15.04 6.91
CA GLY A 168 4.42 -14.50 6.05
C GLY A 168 5.66 -14.08 6.84
N TYR A 169 5.49 -13.35 7.93
CA TYR A 169 6.61 -12.97 8.82
C TYR A 169 7.29 -14.18 9.47
N VAL A 170 6.51 -15.16 9.93
CA VAL A 170 7.05 -16.39 10.53
C VAL A 170 7.87 -17.17 9.49
N PHE A 171 7.38 -17.30 8.26
CA PHE A 171 8.13 -17.92 7.17
C PHE A 171 9.46 -17.20 6.91
N LEU A 172 9.46 -15.88 6.81
CA LEU A 172 10.67 -15.09 6.59
C LEU A 172 11.67 -15.23 7.73
N TYR A 173 11.20 -15.37 8.98
CA TYR A 173 12.08 -15.50 10.13
C TYR A 173 12.84 -16.85 10.17
N PHE A 174 12.17 -17.96 9.80
CA PHE A 174 12.77 -19.31 9.90
C PHE A 174 13.50 -19.77 8.65
N THR A 175 13.44 -19.01 7.55
CA THR A 175 13.94 -19.49 6.26
C THR A 175 15.03 -18.58 5.70
N THR A 176 16.06 -19.24 5.15
CA THR A 176 17.18 -18.60 4.46
C THR A 176 17.25 -18.94 2.98
N ASP A 177 16.50 -19.95 2.54
CA ASP A 177 16.48 -20.43 1.16
C ASP A 177 15.56 -19.59 0.27
N LYS A 178 15.89 -19.49 -1.03
CA LYS A 178 15.16 -18.65 -2.00
C LYS A 178 13.67 -18.99 -2.12
N THR A 179 13.31 -20.29 -2.13
CA THR A 179 11.91 -20.72 -2.33
C THR A 179 11.00 -20.36 -1.14
N PRO A 180 11.37 -20.68 0.12
CA PRO A 180 10.58 -20.25 1.26
C PRO A 180 10.55 -18.73 1.45
N VAL A 181 11.62 -18.02 1.10
CA VAL A 181 11.63 -16.54 1.12
C VAL A 181 10.63 -15.97 0.12
N PHE A 182 10.52 -16.57 -1.07
CA PHE A 182 9.49 -16.20 -2.05
C PHE A 182 8.06 -16.40 -1.48
N ILE A 183 7.80 -17.56 -0.86
CA ILE A 183 6.49 -17.84 -0.24
C ILE A 183 6.18 -16.87 0.89
N GLY A 184 7.15 -16.59 1.78
CA GLY A 184 7.00 -15.64 2.86
C GLY A 184 6.73 -14.23 2.36
N SER A 185 7.42 -13.79 1.31
CA SER A 185 7.22 -12.49 0.66
C SER A 185 5.84 -12.40 0.01
N LEU A 186 5.39 -13.46 -0.66
CA LEU A 186 4.07 -13.54 -1.26
C LEU A 186 2.96 -13.42 -0.21
N LEU A 187 3.05 -14.18 0.89
CA LEU A 187 2.08 -14.14 1.98
C LEU A 187 2.04 -12.79 2.69
N MET A 188 3.19 -12.11 2.77
CA MET A 188 3.26 -10.79 3.40
C MET A 188 2.68 -9.70 2.51
N MET A 189 2.78 -9.82 1.17
CA MET A 189 2.32 -8.81 0.22
C MET A 189 0.89 -9.04 -0.26
N SER A 190 0.31 -10.22 -0.03
CA SER A 190 -1.09 -10.54 -0.38
C SER A 190 -2.07 -10.09 0.70
#